data_abc4bfe682b952c56e2f82ba70d951c2
#
_entry.id   abc4bfe682b952c56e2f82ba70d951c2
#
_cell.length_a   1.000
_cell.length_b   1.000
_cell.length_c   1.000
_cell.angle_alpha   90.00
_cell.angle_beta   90.00
_cell.angle_gamma   90.00
#
_symmetry.space_group_name_H-M   'P 1'
#
loop_
_entity.id
_entity.type
_entity.pdbx_description
1 polymer ?
#
loop_
_entity_poly.entity_id
_entity_poly.type
_entity_poly.pdbx_seq_one_letter_code
_entity_poly.pdbx_strand_id
1 'polypeptide(L)'
;MSIKRLKQLWALSLAAWLCLMALPSAHAEADDMRVWTLLDESGQQLTCRAAPMSVDDEYIAGDNRLYRVVSVDEAAATAIAQSQGYEPAPQARSVGAFLAAQAESGGEQKAEQAQGDEKRLIAMYSTHSDESYVPSDGESSKLEGAGIYDVGNALKDNLEALGIQAIYSEETFHPHDAGAYSRSRVVAEELLEKLPDALIDIHRDAIPKEQYETEVDGDDVSKVRLFVGRNNPNAATNREFAKELKAAADEKYPGLIKDIFIGKGNYNQELYPQSILLEFGTHEIEKEKAMESTKYMADVLNDVLFGGTAQAEGATPTTTPQKEQKNSAATTGIIWTVIIALIAAVIYAFLSTGRGKEAWNKLKRGASEVTGGAIGKKPEDEDRK
;
A
#
# COMPACT_ATOMS: atom_id res chain seq x y z
N MET A 1 13.68 53.93 45.69
CA MET A 1 12.96 52.66 45.88
C MET A 1 13.38 52.08 47.20
N SER A 2 12.46 51.73 48.12
CA SER A 2 12.80 51.26 49.46
C SER A 2 13.47 49.87 49.41
N ILE A 3 14.50 49.66 50.24
CA ILE A 3 15.22 48.38 50.36
C ILE A 3 14.28 47.18 50.61
N LYS A 4 13.14 47.42 51.29
CA LYS A 4 12.08 46.41 51.46
C LYS A 4 11.43 45.97 50.13
N ARG A 5 11.17 46.87 49.17
CA ARG A 5 10.61 46.54 47.87
C ARG A 5 11.61 45.80 46.99
N LEU A 6 12.91 46.12 47.10
CA LEU A 6 13.96 45.42 46.38
C LEU A 6 14.09 43.96 46.85
N LYS A 7 14.05 43.73 48.17
CA LYS A 7 14.07 42.37 48.75
C LYS A 7 12.82 41.54 48.37
N GLN A 8 11.63 42.16 48.26
CA GLN A 8 10.42 41.49 47.82
C GLN A 8 10.47 41.11 46.31
N LEU A 9 11.03 41.97 45.45
CA LEU A 9 11.24 41.66 44.05
C LEU A 9 12.27 40.53 43.84
N TRP A 10 13.33 40.51 44.63
CA TRP A 10 14.32 39.41 44.62
C TRP A 10 13.72 38.09 45.11
N ALA A 11 12.88 38.11 46.13
CA ALA A 11 12.20 36.91 46.66
C ALA A 11 11.19 36.38 45.65
N LEU A 12 10.44 37.23 44.93
CA LEU A 12 9.50 36.84 43.87
C LEU A 12 10.20 36.30 42.64
N SER A 13 11.36 36.89 42.25
CA SER A 13 12.14 36.38 41.11
C SER A 13 12.80 35.03 41.43
N LEU A 14 13.26 34.82 42.67
CA LEU A 14 13.84 33.55 43.12
C LEU A 14 12.77 32.46 43.24
N ALA A 15 11.55 32.79 43.69
CA ALA A 15 10.41 31.88 43.74
C ALA A 15 9.94 31.50 42.33
N ALA A 16 9.90 32.45 41.39
CA ALA A 16 9.58 32.19 39.98
C ALA A 16 10.65 31.29 39.29
N TRP A 17 11.93 31.52 39.64
CA TRP A 17 13.04 30.70 39.13
C TRP A 17 13.03 29.28 39.69
N LEU A 18 12.69 29.11 40.97
CA LEU A 18 12.50 27.80 41.61
C LEU A 18 11.26 27.07 41.10
N CYS A 19 10.16 27.76 40.75
CA CYS A 19 9.01 27.17 40.09
C CYS A 19 9.31 26.74 38.65
N LEU A 20 10.21 27.46 37.93
CA LEU A 20 10.64 27.02 36.58
C LEU A 20 11.56 25.78 36.64
N MET A 21 12.31 25.59 37.74
CA MET A 21 13.14 24.39 37.93
C MET A 21 12.35 23.18 38.46
N ALA A 22 11.11 23.40 38.93
CA ALA A 22 10.21 22.38 39.45
C ALA A 22 9.15 21.95 38.42
N LEU A 23 9.31 22.35 37.16
CA LEU A 23 8.60 21.65 36.11
C LEU A 23 9.13 20.20 36.13
N PRO A 24 8.28 19.18 36.34
CA PRO A 24 8.75 17.84 36.13
C PRO A 24 9.30 17.86 34.70
N SER A 25 10.57 17.48 34.54
CA SER A 25 11.03 17.01 33.25
C SER A 25 9.95 16.02 32.84
N ALA A 26 9.16 16.34 31.81
CA ALA A 26 8.47 15.32 31.10
C ALA A 26 9.60 14.40 30.63
N HIS A 27 9.92 13.40 31.45
CA HIS A 27 10.48 12.19 30.93
C HIS A 27 9.44 11.81 29.89
N ALA A 28 9.78 11.98 28.61
CA ALA A 28 9.19 11.15 27.60
C ALA A 28 9.28 9.76 28.23
N GLU A 29 8.15 9.20 28.66
CA GLU A 29 8.05 7.78 28.96
C GLU A 29 8.67 7.16 27.73
N ALA A 30 9.84 6.54 27.91
CA ALA A 30 10.34 5.58 26.96
C ALA A 30 9.11 4.69 26.71
N ASP A 31 8.58 4.78 25.53
CA ASP A 31 7.35 4.09 25.13
C ASP A 31 7.55 2.67 25.64
N ASP A 32 6.76 2.30 26.65
CA ASP A 32 6.92 0.99 27.29
C ASP A 32 6.54 0.03 26.18
N MET A 33 7.56 -0.52 25.49
CA MET A 33 7.40 -1.41 24.31
C MET A 33 6.80 -2.72 24.79
N ARG A 34 5.64 -2.58 25.42
CA ARG A 34 4.87 -3.67 25.97
C ARG A 34 4.22 -4.43 24.84
N VAL A 35 4.57 -5.70 24.72
CA VAL A 35 3.93 -6.59 23.75
C VAL A 35 2.48 -6.83 24.16
N TRP A 36 1.56 -6.50 23.31
CA TRP A 36 0.14 -6.76 23.42
C TRP A 36 -0.20 -8.06 22.69
N THR A 37 -1.02 -8.89 23.31
CA THR A 37 -1.45 -10.19 22.75
C THR A 37 -2.91 -10.12 22.35
N LEU A 38 -3.22 -10.45 21.09
CA LEU A 38 -4.58 -10.64 20.60
C LEU A 38 -4.97 -12.11 20.75
N LEU A 39 -6.06 -12.35 21.46
CA LEU A 39 -6.63 -13.68 21.70
C LEU A 39 -7.97 -13.80 20.97
N ASP A 40 -8.34 -15.01 20.57
CA ASP A 40 -9.70 -15.32 20.17
C ASP A 40 -10.60 -15.56 21.40
N GLU A 41 -11.89 -15.81 21.16
CA GLU A 41 -12.90 -16.07 22.22
C GLU A 41 -12.61 -17.36 23.04
N SER A 42 -11.78 -18.26 22.52
CA SER A 42 -11.33 -19.48 23.22
C SER A 42 -10.07 -19.26 24.07
N GLY A 43 -9.46 -18.07 23.97
CA GLY A 43 -8.19 -17.73 24.60
C GLY A 43 -6.96 -18.18 23.81
N GLN A 44 -7.12 -18.63 22.55
CA GLN A 44 -6.01 -18.92 21.67
C GLN A 44 -5.39 -17.63 21.14
N GLN A 45 -4.06 -17.55 21.18
CA GLN A 45 -3.34 -16.41 20.62
C GLN A 45 -3.48 -16.37 19.11
N LEU A 46 -3.91 -15.22 18.59
CA LEU A 46 -3.99 -14.91 17.16
C LEU A 46 -2.72 -14.21 16.66
N THR A 47 -2.31 -13.14 17.34
CA THR A 47 -1.12 -12.36 17.00
C THR A 47 -0.65 -11.53 18.20
N CYS A 48 0.49 -10.84 18.02
CA CYS A 48 0.99 -9.82 18.95
C CYS A 48 1.29 -8.52 18.20
N ARG A 49 1.41 -7.42 18.93
CA ARG A 49 1.98 -6.14 18.46
C ARG A 49 2.60 -5.36 19.61
N ALA A 50 3.54 -4.48 19.31
CA ALA A 50 4.25 -3.66 20.30
C ALA A 50 3.57 -2.33 20.63
N ALA A 51 2.25 -2.22 20.39
CA ALA A 51 1.47 -1.02 20.69
C ALA A 51 0.07 -1.40 21.18
N PRO A 52 -0.60 -0.54 21.96
CA PRO A 52 -1.94 -0.79 22.46
C PRO A 52 -2.94 -1.15 21.38
N MET A 53 -3.84 -2.07 21.71
CA MET A 53 -4.99 -2.43 20.89
C MET A 53 -6.24 -1.66 21.37
N SER A 54 -7.18 -1.45 20.48
CA SER A 54 -8.44 -0.77 20.78
C SER A 54 -9.63 -1.61 20.34
N VAL A 55 -10.75 -1.47 21.02
CA VAL A 55 -12.02 -2.03 20.55
C VAL A 55 -12.29 -1.53 19.13
N ASP A 56 -12.84 -2.39 18.29
CA ASP A 56 -13.03 -2.22 16.84
C ASP A 56 -11.74 -2.22 15.99
N ASP A 57 -10.54 -2.49 16.55
CA ASP A 57 -9.43 -2.86 15.72
C ASP A 57 -9.75 -4.19 15.02
N GLU A 58 -9.26 -4.36 13.78
CA GLU A 58 -9.48 -5.57 13.01
C GLU A 58 -8.16 -6.26 12.69
N TYR A 59 -8.23 -7.57 12.54
CA TYR A 59 -7.09 -8.42 12.24
C TYR A 59 -7.48 -9.42 11.16
N ILE A 60 -6.80 -9.38 10.02
CA ILE A 60 -6.93 -10.37 8.96
C ILE A 60 -5.71 -11.29 9.06
N ALA A 61 -5.94 -12.51 9.48
CA ALA A 61 -4.90 -13.51 9.68
C ALA A 61 -4.26 -13.97 8.36
N GLY A 62 -3.15 -14.70 8.45
CA GLY A 62 -2.48 -15.29 7.28
C GLY A 62 -3.42 -16.14 6.42
N ASP A 63 -4.37 -16.84 7.02
CA ASP A 63 -5.38 -17.66 6.34
C ASP A 63 -6.64 -16.90 5.90
N ASN A 64 -6.61 -15.57 5.90
CA ASN A 64 -7.70 -14.67 5.54
C ASN A 64 -8.93 -14.71 6.46
N ARG A 65 -8.83 -15.28 7.67
CA ARG A 65 -9.87 -15.10 8.69
C ARG A 65 -9.83 -13.68 9.23
N LEU A 66 -10.99 -13.05 9.28
CA LEU A 66 -11.19 -11.71 9.83
C LEU A 66 -11.64 -11.82 11.30
N TYR A 67 -11.01 -11.05 12.15
CA TYR A 67 -11.34 -10.89 13.55
C TYR A 67 -11.51 -9.41 13.89
N ARG A 68 -12.42 -9.12 14.85
CA ARG A 68 -12.62 -7.76 15.37
C ARG A 68 -12.44 -7.76 16.87
N VAL A 69 -11.63 -6.83 17.38
CA VAL A 69 -11.42 -6.64 18.82
C VAL A 69 -12.71 -6.20 19.49
N VAL A 70 -13.17 -6.97 20.48
CA VAL A 70 -14.41 -6.71 21.24
C VAL A 70 -14.15 -6.28 22.68
N SER A 71 -12.98 -6.60 23.24
CA SER A 71 -12.58 -6.13 24.57
C SER A 71 -11.07 -6.01 24.69
N VAL A 72 -10.61 -5.14 25.59
CA VAL A 72 -9.20 -4.83 25.85
C VAL A 72 -8.99 -4.82 27.35
N ASP A 73 -7.94 -5.50 27.81
CA ASP A 73 -7.42 -5.44 29.18
C ASP A 73 -6.06 -4.75 29.14
N GLU A 74 -6.03 -3.47 29.46
CA GLU A 74 -4.80 -2.66 29.47
C GLU A 74 -3.82 -3.16 30.55
N ALA A 75 -4.32 -3.64 31.68
CA ALA A 75 -3.46 -4.12 32.77
C ALA A 75 -2.72 -5.40 32.38
N ALA A 76 -3.36 -6.29 31.63
CA ALA A 76 -2.78 -7.52 31.14
C ALA A 76 -2.05 -7.34 29.79
N ALA A 77 -2.19 -6.20 29.09
CA ALA A 77 -1.81 -5.99 27.69
C ALA A 77 -2.39 -7.08 26.77
N THR A 78 -3.66 -7.37 26.90
CA THR A 78 -4.37 -8.35 26.08
C THR A 78 -5.62 -7.76 25.48
N ALA A 79 -6.03 -8.27 24.33
CA ALA A 79 -7.29 -7.98 23.70
C ALA A 79 -7.97 -9.29 23.27
N ILE A 80 -9.29 -9.32 23.31
CA ILE A 80 -10.09 -10.44 22.80
C ILE A 80 -10.73 -10.01 21.50
N ALA A 81 -10.60 -10.81 20.46
CA ALA A 81 -11.23 -10.60 19.18
C ALA A 81 -12.24 -11.71 18.86
N GLN A 82 -13.33 -11.31 18.23
CA GLN A 82 -14.36 -12.18 17.72
C GLN A 82 -14.19 -12.43 16.22
N SER A 83 -14.34 -13.69 15.81
CA SER A 83 -14.31 -14.04 14.40
C SER A 83 -15.50 -13.41 13.65
N GLN A 84 -15.20 -12.78 12.53
CA GLN A 84 -16.18 -12.22 11.59
C GLN A 84 -16.34 -13.07 10.33
N GLY A 85 -15.71 -14.26 10.29
CA GLY A 85 -15.65 -15.12 9.12
C GLY A 85 -14.36 -14.89 8.32
N TYR A 86 -14.46 -14.95 7.00
CA TYR A 86 -13.32 -14.71 6.11
C TYR A 86 -13.43 -13.34 5.46
N GLU A 87 -12.29 -12.68 5.30
CA GLU A 87 -12.20 -11.44 4.54
C GLU A 87 -12.57 -11.73 3.08
N PRO A 88 -13.48 -10.96 2.47
CA PRO A 88 -13.76 -11.08 1.05
C PRO A 88 -12.50 -10.84 0.21
N ALA A 89 -12.40 -11.59 -0.91
CA ALA A 89 -11.33 -11.32 -1.87
C ALA A 89 -11.31 -9.84 -2.29
N PRO A 90 -10.11 -9.26 -2.57
CA PRO A 90 -10.02 -7.88 -3.02
C PRO A 90 -10.87 -7.67 -4.27
N GLN A 91 -11.49 -6.50 -4.38
CA GLN A 91 -12.23 -6.14 -5.56
C GLN A 91 -11.22 -5.85 -6.68
N ALA A 92 -11.35 -6.58 -7.80
CA ALA A 92 -10.48 -6.34 -8.95
C ALA A 92 -10.56 -4.85 -9.37
N ARG A 93 -9.47 -4.13 -9.26
CA ARG A 93 -9.38 -2.77 -9.78
C ARG A 93 -9.49 -2.82 -11.29
N SER A 94 -10.55 -2.29 -11.86
CA SER A 94 -10.49 -1.94 -13.28
C SER A 94 -9.56 -0.73 -13.42
N VAL A 95 -8.60 -0.78 -14.34
CA VAL A 95 -7.73 0.38 -14.69
C VAL A 95 -8.58 1.64 -14.89
N GLY A 96 -9.80 1.50 -15.41
CA GLY A 96 -10.75 2.59 -15.57
C GLY A 96 -11.30 3.16 -14.25
N ALA A 97 -11.53 2.33 -13.22
CA ALA A 97 -11.98 2.80 -11.91
C ALA A 97 -10.86 3.53 -11.13
N PHE A 98 -9.61 3.09 -11.31
CA PHE A 98 -8.45 3.76 -10.76
C PHE A 98 -8.23 5.15 -11.39
N LEU A 99 -8.29 5.26 -12.71
CA LEU A 99 -8.18 6.55 -13.43
C LEU A 99 -9.34 7.49 -13.08
N ALA A 100 -10.56 6.97 -12.89
CA ALA A 100 -11.72 7.74 -12.47
C ALA A 100 -11.57 8.27 -11.03
N ALA A 101 -11.09 7.45 -10.09
CA ALA A 101 -10.84 7.87 -8.72
C ALA A 101 -9.71 8.92 -8.62
N GLN A 102 -8.68 8.84 -9.46
CA GLN A 102 -7.66 9.90 -9.56
C GLN A 102 -8.19 11.20 -10.17
N ALA A 103 -9.10 11.14 -11.14
CA ALA A 103 -9.73 12.31 -11.73
C ALA A 103 -10.64 13.04 -10.71
N GLU A 104 -11.36 12.31 -9.86
CA GLU A 104 -12.21 12.87 -8.81
C GLU A 104 -11.40 13.50 -7.66
N SER A 105 -10.18 13.04 -7.41
CA SER A 105 -9.29 13.60 -6.37
C SER A 105 -8.53 14.89 -6.76
N GLY A 106 -8.89 15.55 -7.87
CA GLY A 106 -8.37 16.87 -8.23
C GLY A 106 -7.21 16.89 -9.23
N GLY A 107 -7.03 15.82 -9.98
CA GLY A 107 -5.92 15.67 -10.91
C GLY A 107 -6.25 15.98 -12.37
N GLU A 108 -6.76 17.17 -12.71
CA GLU A 108 -6.81 17.61 -14.12
C GLU A 108 -5.43 17.60 -14.82
N GLN A 109 -4.34 17.59 -14.03
CA GLN A 109 -2.96 17.57 -14.56
C GLN A 109 -2.45 16.17 -14.93
N LYS A 110 -3.05 15.08 -14.45
CA LYS A 110 -2.59 13.71 -14.76
C LYS A 110 -3.25 13.09 -16.01
N ALA A 111 -4.37 13.63 -16.47
CA ALA A 111 -5.06 13.12 -17.67
C ALA A 111 -4.34 13.42 -18.99
N GLU A 112 -3.44 14.41 -19.02
CA GLU A 112 -2.69 14.82 -20.23
C GLU A 112 -1.35 14.09 -20.37
N GLN A 113 -0.86 13.39 -19.32
CA GLN A 113 0.41 12.64 -19.32
C GLN A 113 0.28 11.16 -19.66
N ALA A 114 -0.93 10.63 -19.87
CA ALA A 114 -1.18 9.21 -20.14
C ALA A 114 -0.79 8.71 -21.56
N GLN A 115 0.04 9.43 -22.29
CA GLN A 115 0.53 9.04 -23.63
C GLN A 115 2.05 9.15 -23.82
N GLY A 116 2.83 9.25 -22.74
CA GLY A 116 4.29 9.14 -22.82
C GLY A 116 4.76 8.35 -21.60
N ASP A 117 5.78 7.50 -21.73
CA ASP A 117 6.38 6.62 -20.71
C ASP A 117 5.79 6.82 -19.31
N GLU A 118 4.84 5.95 -18.91
CA GLU A 118 4.19 6.06 -17.61
C GLU A 118 5.26 5.99 -16.52
N LYS A 119 5.50 7.13 -15.89
CA LYS A 119 6.44 7.24 -14.77
C LYS A 119 5.92 6.36 -13.64
N ARG A 120 6.51 5.19 -13.47
CA ARG A 120 6.26 4.32 -12.33
C ARG A 120 7.08 4.82 -11.15
N LEU A 121 6.44 5.32 -10.11
CA LEU A 121 7.14 5.91 -8.98
C LEU A 121 6.54 5.44 -7.66
N ILE A 122 7.37 4.90 -6.79
CA ILE A 122 7.03 4.61 -5.40
C ILE A 122 7.83 5.52 -4.49
N ALA A 123 7.16 6.18 -3.55
CA ALA A 123 7.78 7.03 -2.54
C ALA A 123 7.73 6.36 -1.17
N MET A 124 8.83 6.46 -0.42
CA MET A 124 9.02 5.75 0.83
C MET A 124 9.69 6.64 1.88
N TYR A 125 9.39 6.39 3.14
CA TYR A 125 10.02 7.02 4.31
C TYR A 125 9.89 6.06 5.51
N SER A 126 10.49 6.42 6.66
CA SER A 126 10.37 5.65 7.89
C SER A 126 10.03 6.58 9.04
N THR A 127 8.78 6.59 9.50
CA THR A 127 8.32 7.46 10.61
C THR A 127 9.13 7.20 11.88
N HIS A 128 9.39 5.94 12.22
CA HIS A 128 10.26 5.57 13.32
C HIS A 128 11.69 5.34 12.81
N SER A 129 12.35 6.45 12.52
CA SER A 129 13.64 6.52 11.84
C SER A 129 14.84 5.98 12.64
N ASP A 130 14.64 5.57 13.89
CA ASP A 130 15.63 4.95 14.77
C ASP A 130 15.49 3.43 14.89
N GLU A 131 14.50 2.82 14.26
CA GLU A 131 14.28 1.38 14.30
C GLU A 131 15.47 0.59 13.77
N SER A 132 15.88 -0.42 14.55
CA SER A 132 17.08 -1.23 14.30
C SER A 132 16.86 -2.69 14.71
N TYR A 133 17.79 -3.55 14.33
CA TYR A 133 17.72 -5.00 14.52
C TYR A 133 18.84 -5.46 15.45
N VAL A 134 18.50 -5.94 16.65
CA VAL A 134 19.47 -6.27 17.70
C VAL A 134 20.59 -7.20 17.23
N PRO A 135 20.29 -8.31 16.49
CA PRO A 135 21.35 -9.21 16.08
C PRO A 135 22.39 -8.58 15.13
N SER A 136 21.95 -7.70 14.22
CA SER A 136 22.83 -7.09 13.22
C SER A 136 23.37 -5.72 13.63
N ASP A 137 22.58 -4.93 14.37
CA ASP A 137 22.90 -3.53 14.69
C ASP A 137 23.39 -3.35 16.16
N GLY A 138 23.20 -4.40 17.01
CA GLY A 138 23.60 -4.41 18.42
C GLY A 138 22.56 -3.85 19.39
N GLU A 139 21.62 -3.05 18.92
CA GLU A 139 20.54 -2.44 19.69
C GLU A 139 19.27 -2.30 18.86
N SER A 140 18.10 -2.17 19.50
CA SER A 140 16.81 -2.11 18.82
C SER A 140 16.46 -0.71 18.30
N SER A 141 17.15 0.33 18.77
CA SER A 141 16.93 1.74 18.40
C SER A 141 18.26 2.46 18.32
N LYS A 142 18.53 3.12 17.19
CA LYS A 142 19.75 3.89 16.93
C LYS A 142 19.40 5.26 16.35
N LEU A 143 19.84 6.32 16.99
CA LEU A 143 19.59 7.68 16.52
C LEU A 143 20.33 8.02 15.22
N GLU A 144 21.44 7.32 14.94
CA GLU A 144 22.23 7.50 13.73
C GLU A 144 22.55 6.11 13.13
N GLY A 145 22.37 5.96 11.82
CA GLY A 145 22.64 4.72 11.11
C GLY A 145 21.75 3.56 11.57
N ALA A 146 20.47 3.82 11.77
CA ALA A 146 19.48 2.81 12.14
C ALA A 146 19.30 1.78 11.03
N GLY A 147 19.12 0.51 11.41
CA GLY A 147 19.01 -0.60 10.46
C GLY A 147 17.81 -0.51 9.52
N ILE A 148 16.78 0.26 9.88
CA ILE A 148 15.60 0.46 9.03
C ILE A 148 15.94 1.15 7.70
N TYR A 149 16.99 2.00 7.68
CA TYR A 149 17.44 2.63 6.44
C TYR A 149 18.04 1.62 5.46
N ASP A 150 18.74 0.59 5.95
CA ASP A 150 19.26 -0.47 5.10
C ASP A 150 18.11 -1.27 4.45
N VAL A 151 17.05 -1.53 5.19
CA VAL A 151 15.83 -2.20 4.69
C VAL A 151 15.11 -1.32 3.66
N GLY A 152 14.95 -0.02 3.94
CA GLY A 152 14.35 0.93 3.01
C GLY A 152 15.15 1.06 1.71
N ASN A 153 16.48 1.12 1.79
CA ASN A 153 17.35 1.15 0.63
C ASN A 153 17.32 -0.17 -0.15
N ALA A 154 17.27 -1.32 0.54
CA ALA A 154 17.11 -2.62 -0.13
C ALA A 154 15.79 -2.70 -0.92
N LEU A 155 14.68 -2.21 -0.36
CA LEU A 155 13.41 -2.14 -1.09
C LEU A 155 13.52 -1.21 -2.30
N LYS A 156 14.14 -0.03 -2.14
CA LYS A 156 14.40 0.91 -3.22
C LYS A 156 15.19 0.25 -4.36
N ASP A 157 16.30 -0.38 -4.04
CA ASP A 157 17.17 -1.01 -5.03
C ASP A 157 16.46 -2.14 -5.78
N ASN A 158 15.64 -2.95 -5.07
CA ASN A 158 14.86 -4.01 -5.68
C ASN A 158 13.74 -3.47 -6.59
N LEU A 159 13.09 -2.36 -6.25
CA LEU A 159 12.13 -1.68 -7.12
C LEU A 159 12.80 -1.11 -8.36
N GLU A 160 13.96 -0.47 -8.20
CA GLU A 160 14.76 0.07 -9.33
C GLU A 160 15.25 -1.03 -10.27
N ALA A 161 15.61 -2.20 -9.74
CA ALA A 161 15.96 -3.37 -10.55
C ALA A 161 14.80 -3.89 -11.42
N LEU A 162 13.54 -3.61 -11.01
CA LEU A 162 12.33 -3.89 -11.79
C LEU A 162 11.92 -2.76 -12.74
N GLY A 163 12.75 -1.70 -12.85
CA GLY A 163 12.47 -0.54 -13.70
C GLY A 163 11.42 0.42 -13.09
N ILE A 164 11.21 0.37 -11.78
CA ILE A 164 10.33 1.26 -11.04
C ILE A 164 11.19 2.34 -10.39
N GLN A 165 10.90 3.61 -10.64
CA GLN A 165 11.55 4.68 -9.89
C GLN A 165 11.17 4.59 -8.42
N ALA A 166 12.14 4.73 -7.52
CA ALA A 166 11.89 4.70 -6.09
C ALA A 166 12.59 5.86 -5.39
N ILE A 167 11.87 6.57 -4.54
CA ILE A 167 12.41 7.62 -3.69
C ILE A 167 12.26 7.14 -2.25
N TYR A 168 13.36 7.09 -1.51
CA TYR A 168 13.36 6.81 -0.09
C TYR A 168 13.96 7.99 0.66
N SER A 169 13.21 8.56 1.62
CA SER A 169 13.69 9.63 2.49
C SER A 169 14.33 9.03 3.74
N GLU A 170 15.57 9.42 4.01
CA GLU A 170 16.31 9.07 5.23
C GLU A 170 16.26 10.16 6.29
N GLU A 171 15.27 11.04 6.25
CA GLU A 171 15.09 12.07 7.27
C GLU A 171 14.69 11.45 8.62
N THR A 172 15.14 12.10 9.70
CA THR A 172 14.96 11.63 11.08
C THR A 172 13.79 12.32 11.77
N PHE A 173 12.99 11.55 12.53
CA PHE A 173 11.78 12.06 13.16
C PHE A 173 11.74 11.81 14.67
N HIS A 174 12.90 11.87 15.32
CA HIS A 174 13.03 11.66 16.75
C HIS A 174 12.21 12.66 17.60
N PRO A 175 11.83 12.29 18.83
CA PRO A 175 12.01 10.98 19.46
C PRO A 175 11.06 9.91 18.90
N HIS A 176 11.30 8.62 19.23
CA HIS A 176 10.42 7.49 18.89
C HIS A 176 9.15 7.55 19.76
N ASP A 177 8.15 8.25 19.30
CA ASP A 177 6.88 8.43 19.99
C ASP A 177 5.73 8.61 18.97
N ALA A 178 4.49 8.66 19.44
CA ALA A 178 3.33 8.90 18.57
C ALA A 178 3.41 10.25 17.82
N GLY A 179 4.18 11.22 18.32
CA GLY A 179 4.42 12.51 17.66
C GLY A 179 5.31 12.39 16.41
N ALA A 180 6.04 11.27 16.23
CA ALA A 180 6.84 11.02 15.05
C ALA A 180 6.01 11.08 13.76
N TYR A 181 4.75 10.62 13.78
CA TYR A 181 3.83 10.73 12.64
C TYR A 181 3.53 12.19 12.25
N SER A 182 3.46 13.11 13.20
CA SER A 182 3.30 14.53 12.90
C SER A 182 4.58 15.15 12.32
N ARG A 183 5.75 14.67 12.74
CA ARG A 183 7.04 15.13 12.23
C ARG A 183 7.31 14.59 10.82
N SER A 184 7.06 13.30 10.57
CA SER A 184 7.24 12.66 9.27
C SER A 184 6.22 13.11 8.23
N ARG A 185 5.07 13.68 8.67
CA ARG A 185 4.02 14.18 7.79
C ARG A 185 4.54 15.18 6.75
N VAL A 186 5.44 16.08 7.14
CA VAL A 186 6.01 17.09 6.23
C VAL A 186 6.73 16.40 5.07
N VAL A 187 7.54 15.39 5.36
CA VAL A 187 8.25 14.61 4.33
C VAL A 187 7.26 13.79 3.49
N ALA A 188 6.25 13.20 4.09
CA ALA A 188 5.21 12.48 3.36
C ALA A 188 4.49 13.40 2.36
N GLU A 189 4.15 14.64 2.74
CA GLU A 189 3.54 15.65 1.86
C GLU A 189 4.52 16.07 0.73
N GLU A 190 5.81 16.27 1.02
CA GLU A 190 6.83 16.59 0.00
C GLU A 190 7.06 15.45 -0.99
N LEU A 191 6.99 14.20 -0.52
CA LEU A 191 7.07 13.02 -1.39
C LEU A 191 5.86 12.93 -2.32
N LEU A 192 4.67 13.28 -1.85
CA LEU A 192 3.44 13.29 -2.66
C LEU A 192 3.45 14.36 -3.76
N GLU A 193 4.22 15.47 -3.61
CA GLU A 193 4.43 16.44 -4.68
C GLU A 193 5.12 15.84 -5.92
N LYS A 194 5.80 14.70 -5.77
CA LYS A 194 6.42 13.94 -6.87
C LYS A 194 5.42 13.09 -7.64
N LEU A 195 4.15 13.04 -7.20
CA LEU A 195 3.06 12.25 -7.77
C LEU A 195 3.40 10.76 -7.85
N PRO A 196 3.71 10.08 -6.73
CA PRO A 196 3.98 8.65 -6.72
C PRO A 196 2.70 7.83 -6.93
N ASP A 197 2.88 6.56 -7.33
CA ASP A 197 1.79 5.60 -7.44
C ASP A 197 1.46 4.95 -6.09
N ALA A 198 2.42 4.92 -5.15
CA ALA A 198 2.20 4.53 -3.77
C ALA A 198 3.09 5.31 -2.81
N LEU A 199 2.62 5.48 -1.57
CA LEU A 199 3.37 6.04 -0.45
C LEU A 199 3.53 4.97 0.63
N ILE A 200 4.77 4.61 0.97
CA ILE A 200 5.06 3.50 1.88
C ILE A 200 5.83 4.02 3.10
N ASP A 201 5.32 3.72 4.30
CA ASP A 201 6.01 3.94 5.56
C ASP A 201 6.66 2.62 6.00
N ILE A 202 8.00 2.59 6.09
CA ILE A 202 8.78 1.38 6.34
C ILE A 202 9.13 1.30 7.81
N HIS A 203 8.78 0.19 8.44
CA HIS A 203 8.95 -0.10 9.85
C HIS A 203 9.48 -1.52 10.08
N ARG A 204 9.80 -1.81 11.34
CA ARG A 204 9.88 -3.15 11.91
C ARG A 204 9.01 -3.24 13.16
N ASP A 205 8.50 -4.43 13.49
CA ASP A 205 7.75 -4.67 14.72
C ASP A 205 8.70 -4.85 15.94
N ALA A 206 8.16 -4.85 17.14
CA ALA A 206 8.91 -5.10 18.37
C ALA A 206 8.27 -6.26 19.19
N ILE A 207 8.02 -7.37 18.53
CA ILE A 207 7.43 -8.60 19.09
C ILE A 207 8.38 -9.79 18.92
N PRO A 208 8.13 -10.95 19.56
CA PRO A 208 8.99 -12.13 19.45
C PRO A 208 9.23 -12.56 18.01
N LYS A 209 10.47 -12.94 17.68
CA LYS A 209 10.94 -13.25 16.33
C LYS A 209 10.19 -14.42 15.67
N GLU A 210 9.70 -15.39 16.46
CA GLU A 210 8.96 -16.55 15.97
C GLU A 210 7.69 -16.15 15.20
N GLN A 211 7.20 -14.93 15.41
CA GLN A 211 6.06 -14.38 14.67
C GLN A 211 6.43 -13.97 13.24
N TYR A 212 7.73 -13.78 12.97
CA TYR A 212 8.23 -13.23 11.71
C TYR A 212 9.16 -14.16 10.93
N GLU A 213 9.69 -15.21 11.55
CA GLU A 213 10.55 -16.19 10.87
C GLU A 213 9.74 -16.95 9.80
N THR A 214 10.31 -17.08 8.59
CA THR A 214 9.71 -17.83 7.47
C THR A 214 10.76 -18.17 6.42
N GLU A 215 10.41 -19.04 5.48
CA GLU A 215 11.16 -19.36 4.28
C GLU A 215 10.26 -19.11 3.06
N VAL A 216 10.78 -18.44 2.05
CA VAL A 216 10.10 -18.17 0.78
C VAL A 216 11.02 -18.58 -0.35
N ASP A 217 10.56 -19.47 -1.23
CA ASP A 217 11.33 -20.00 -2.38
C ASP A 217 12.69 -20.58 -2.01
N GLY A 218 12.88 -21.03 -0.76
CA GLY A 218 14.14 -21.57 -0.23
C GLY A 218 15.06 -20.54 0.40
N ASP A 219 14.70 -19.27 0.40
CA ASP A 219 15.41 -18.19 1.09
C ASP A 219 14.84 -18.01 2.50
N ASP A 220 15.73 -17.94 3.51
CA ASP A 220 15.38 -17.65 4.89
C ASP A 220 15.16 -16.15 5.06
N VAL A 221 13.90 -15.75 5.16
CA VAL A 221 13.47 -14.36 5.13
C VAL A 221 12.60 -14.00 6.34
N SER A 222 12.28 -12.74 6.47
CA SER A 222 11.27 -12.27 7.42
C SER A 222 9.90 -12.21 6.77
N LYS A 223 8.85 -12.51 7.54
CA LYS A 223 7.50 -12.09 7.13
C LYS A 223 7.37 -10.57 7.11
N VAL A 224 6.36 -10.09 6.39
CA VAL A 224 5.97 -8.68 6.34
C VAL A 224 4.55 -8.53 6.87
N ARG A 225 4.32 -7.63 7.84
CA ARG A 225 2.97 -7.22 8.26
C ARG A 225 2.54 -6.01 7.47
N LEU A 226 1.29 -6.01 7.01
CA LEU A 226 0.63 -4.86 6.40
C LEU A 226 -0.20 -4.15 7.47
N PHE A 227 0.00 -2.84 7.63
CA PHE A 227 -0.70 -2.07 8.66
C PHE A 227 -1.55 -0.96 8.05
N VAL A 228 -2.82 -0.90 8.46
CA VAL A 228 -3.80 0.09 7.99
C VAL A 228 -4.38 0.87 9.15
N GLY A 229 -4.40 2.17 9.03
CA GLY A 229 -5.07 3.08 9.97
C GLY A 229 -6.57 3.18 9.66
N ARG A 230 -7.43 2.83 10.64
CA ARG A 230 -8.89 2.88 10.43
C ARG A 230 -9.53 4.26 10.63
N ASN A 231 -8.79 5.20 11.24
CA ASN A 231 -9.32 6.52 11.58
C ASN A 231 -8.94 7.59 10.54
N ASN A 232 -9.01 7.25 9.24
CA ASN A 232 -8.71 8.21 8.18
C ASN A 232 -9.74 8.10 7.04
N PRO A 233 -9.94 9.15 6.23
CA PRO A 233 -10.91 9.15 5.14
C PRO A 233 -10.59 8.13 4.03
N ASN A 234 -9.33 7.72 3.88
CA ASN A 234 -8.88 6.74 2.90
C ASN A 234 -8.86 5.30 3.45
N ALA A 235 -9.31 5.04 4.69
CA ALA A 235 -9.18 3.74 5.35
C ALA A 235 -9.71 2.56 4.51
N ALA A 236 -10.83 2.74 3.82
CA ALA A 236 -11.40 1.72 2.94
C ALA A 236 -10.48 1.41 1.76
N THR A 237 -9.91 2.44 1.12
CA THR A 237 -9.02 2.29 -0.03
C THR A 237 -7.65 1.75 0.39
N ASN A 238 -7.10 2.21 1.53
CA ASN A 238 -5.87 1.64 2.09
C ASN A 238 -6.04 0.16 2.46
N ARG A 239 -7.21 -0.23 3.00
CA ARG A 239 -7.55 -1.63 3.28
C ARG A 239 -7.59 -2.47 2.00
N GLU A 240 -8.26 -2.00 0.93
CA GLU A 240 -8.29 -2.73 -0.35
C GLU A 240 -6.88 -2.87 -0.93
N PHE A 241 -6.05 -1.83 -0.86
CA PHE A 241 -4.66 -1.90 -1.29
C PHE A 241 -3.86 -2.95 -0.48
N ALA A 242 -4.00 -2.98 0.84
CA ALA A 242 -3.38 -4.03 1.67
C ALA A 242 -3.86 -5.44 1.29
N LYS A 243 -5.15 -5.63 1.00
CA LYS A 243 -5.71 -6.91 0.56
C LYS A 243 -5.20 -7.33 -0.81
N GLU A 244 -5.05 -6.40 -1.76
CA GLU A 244 -4.46 -6.67 -3.07
C GLU A 244 -3.02 -7.14 -2.94
N LEU A 245 -2.21 -6.44 -2.12
CA LEU A 245 -0.82 -6.85 -1.82
C LEU A 245 -0.77 -8.23 -1.19
N LYS A 246 -1.62 -8.50 -0.18
CA LYS A 246 -1.67 -9.81 0.46
C LYS A 246 -2.07 -10.91 -0.51
N ALA A 247 -3.10 -10.69 -1.33
CA ALA A 247 -3.58 -11.68 -2.29
C ALA A 247 -2.52 -12.02 -3.34
N ALA A 248 -1.82 -11.02 -3.88
CA ALA A 248 -0.72 -11.24 -4.82
C ALA A 248 0.45 -11.98 -4.17
N ALA A 249 0.79 -11.63 -2.92
CA ALA A 249 1.84 -12.31 -2.17
C ALA A 249 1.46 -13.76 -1.83
N ASP A 250 0.21 -14.00 -1.39
CA ASP A 250 -0.26 -15.36 -1.06
C ASP A 250 -0.25 -16.29 -2.28
N GLU A 251 -0.52 -15.75 -3.48
CA GLU A 251 -0.47 -16.51 -4.73
C GLU A 251 0.98 -16.83 -5.16
N LYS A 252 1.89 -15.85 -5.06
CA LYS A 252 3.23 -15.95 -5.64
C LYS A 252 4.29 -16.39 -4.63
N TYR A 253 4.17 -15.90 -3.40
CA TYR A 253 5.12 -16.07 -2.29
C TYR A 253 4.40 -16.46 -1.00
N PRO A 254 3.77 -17.65 -0.93
CA PRO A 254 3.02 -18.10 0.24
C PRO A 254 3.87 -18.02 1.52
N GLY A 255 3.34 -17.34 2.54
CA GLY A 255 4.04 -17.17 3.81
C GLY A 255 4.86 -15.88 3.95
N LEU A 256 5.01 -15.07 2.88
CA LEU A 256 5.65 -13.76 2.95
C LEU A 256 4.85 -12.79 3.82
N ILE A 257 3.53 -12.68 3.60
CA ILE A 257 2.70 -11.78 4.39
C ILE A 257 2.25 -12.47 5.67
N LYS A 258 2.60 -11.86 6.81
CA LYS A 258 2.18 -12.32 8.14
C LYS A 258 0.68 -12.17 8.32
N ASP A 259 0.19 -10.96 8.14
CA ASP A 259 -1.19 -10.56 8.38
C ASP A 259 -1.44 -9.14 7.87
N ILE A 260 -2.72 -8.69 7.96
CA ILE A 260 -3.10 -7.28 7.89
C ILE A 260 -3.66 -6.89 9.25
N PHE A 261 -3.07 -5.87 9.90
CA PHE A 261 -3.60 -5.29 11.12
C PHE A 261 -4.22 -3.94 10.82
N ILE A 262 -5.48 -3.74 11.23
CA ILE A 262 -6.24 -2.51 10.99
C ILE A 262 -6.48 -1.84 12.34
N GLY A 263 -5.59 -0.92 12.71
CA GLY A 263 -5.53 -0.31 14.04
C GLY A 263 -6.10 1.11 14.09
N LYS A 264 -6.40 1.54 15.32
CA LYS A 264 -6.83 2.90 15.60
C LYS A 264 -5.71 3.88 15.31
N GLY A 265 -5.92 4.83 14.43
CA GLY A 265 -4.95 5.85 14.03
C GLY A 265 -5.11 6.22 12.56
N ASN A 266 -4.37 7.20 12.09
CA ASN A 266 -4.34 7.61 10.69
C ASN A 266 -3.00 7.29 10.00
N TYR A 267 -1.87 7.32 10.73
CA TYR A 267 -0.54 6.90 10.24
C TYR A 267 -0.12 7.61 8.94
N ASN A 268 -0.49 8.88 8.76
CA ASN A 268 -0.34 9.65 7.53
C ASN A 268 -1.03 9.05 6.28
N GLN A 269 -1.80 7.96 6.44
CA GLN A 269 -2.48 7.27 5.34
C GLN A 269 -3.66 8.07 4.80
N GLU A 270 -4.15 9.07 5.54
CA GLU A 270 -5.14 10.02 5.04
C GLU A 270 -4.62 10.91 3.91
N LEU A 271 -3.31 10.99 3.74
CA LEU A 271 -2.69 11.80 2.70
C LEU A 271 -2.84 11.19 1.31
N TYR A 272 -2.88 9.85 1.22
CA TYR A 272 -2.90 9.18 -0.08
C TYR A 272 -3.68 7.85 -0.06
N PRO A 273 -4.55 7.59 -1.06
CA PRO A 273 -5.35 6.36 -1.13
C PRO A 273 -4.53 5.07 -1.22
N GLN A 274 -3.36 5.10 -1.88
CA GLN A 274 -2.43 3.98 -1.98
C GLN A 274 -1.27 4.17 -1.00
N SER A 275 -1.61 4.43 0.28
CA SER A 275 -0.64 4.49 1.37
C SER A 275 -0.75 3.24 2.23
N ILE A 276 0.40 2.73 2.65
CA ILE A 276 0.53 1.54 3.50
C ILE A 276 1.74 1.67 4.42
N LEU A 277 1.64 1.10 5.63
CA LEU A 277 2.77 0.87 6.51
C LEU A 277 3.15 -0.60 6.42
N LEU A 278 4.44 -0.87 6.21
CA LEU A 278 5.01 -2.22 6.09
C LEU A 278 5.99 -2.48 7.24
N GLU A 279 5.72 -3.51 8.04
CA GLU A 279 6.65 -3.97 9.08
C GLU A 279 7.48 -5.13 8.53
N PHE A 280 8.75 -4.87 8.23
CA PHE A 280 9.72 -5.86 7.78
C PHE A 280 10.39 -6.53 8.98
N GLY A 281 9.77 -7.60 9.48
CA GLY A 281 10.30 -8.34 10.61
C GLY A 281 10.12 -7.65 11.95
N THR A 282 11.00 -8.00 12.89
CA THR A 282 11.05 -7.50 14.25
C THR A 282 12.48 -7.19 14.65
N HIS A 283 12.65 -6.42 15.73
CA HIS A 283 13.97 -6.10 16.28
C HIS A 283 14.82 -7.31 16.70
N GLU A 284 14.23 -8.50 16.81
CA GLU A 284 14.91 -9.73 17.26
C GLU A 284 15.45 -10.61 16.12
N ILE A 285 15.20 -10.29 14.85
CA ILE A 285 15.74 -11.02 13.69
C ILE A 285 17.00 -10.35 13.15
N GLU A 286 17.80 -11.09 12.36
CA GLU A 286 18.84 -10.49 11.55
C GLU A 286 18.24 -9.56 10.50
N LYS A 287 18.79 -8.35 10.38
CA LYS A 287 18.38 -7.33 9.39
C LYS A 287 18.42 -7.86 7.96
N GLU A 288 19.37 -8.71 7.67
CA GLU A 288 19.58 -9.34 6.37
C GLU A 288 18.33 -10.14 5.92
N LYS A 289 17.61 -10.79 6.85
CA LYS A 289 16.35 -11.47 6.55
C LYS A 289 15.23 -10.48 6.18
N ALA A 290 15.18 -9.33 6.83
CA ALA A 290 14.25 -8.25 6.50
C ALA A 290 14.59 -7.63 5.14
N MET A 291 15.87 -7.41 4.84
CA MET A 291 16.35 -6.92 3.54
C MET A 291 16.03 -7.92 2.42
N GLU A 292 16.22 -9.24 2.64
CA GLU A 292 15.87 -10.24 1.63
C GLU A 292 14.37 -10.29 1.34
N SER A 293 13.52 -10.06 2.35
CA SER A 293 12.05 -9.95 2.16
C SER A 293 11.67 -8.83 1.20
N THR A 294 12.48 -7.77 1.10
CA THR A 294 12.19 -6.63 0.23
C THR A 294 12.20 -6.99 -1.25
N LYS A 295 13.00 -8.00 -1.66
CA LYS A 295 13.04 -8.53 -3.03
C LYS A 295 11.66 -9.05 -3.45
N TYR A 296 11.05 -9.87 -2.60
CA TYR A 296 9.73 -10.43 -2.83
C TYR A 296 8.63 -9.36 -2.75
N MET A 297 8.76 -8.44 -1.79
CA MET A 297 7.77 -7.37 -1.63
C MET A 297 7.83 -6.37 -2.80
N ALA A 298 9.00 -6.08 -3.36
CA ALA A 298 9.15 -5.24 -4.56
C ALA A 298 8.43 -5.85 -5.76
N ASP A 299 8.53 -7.17 -5.94
CA ASP A 299 7.86 -7.88 -7.02
C ASP A 299 6.32 -7.91 -6.81
N VAL A 300 5.84 -8.08 -5.58
CA VAL A 300 4.41 -7.95 -5.22
C VAL A 300 3.89 -6.54 -5.51
N LEU A 301 4.65 -5.51 -5.15
CA LEU A 301 4.30 -4.11 -5.46
C LEU A 301 4.23 -3.85 -6.97
N ASN A 302 5.18 -4.42 -7.74
CA ASN A 302 5.16 -4.35 -9.21
C ASN A 302 3.92 -5.02 -9.80
N ASP A 303 3.56 -6.20 -9.32
CA ASP A 303 2.38 -6.93 -9.80
C ASP A 303 1.08 -6.13 -9.52
N VAL A 304 0.92 -5.63 -8.31
CA VAL A 304 -0.30 -4.92 -7.88
C VAL A 304 -0.45 -3.53 -8.51
N LEU A 305 0.64 -2.76 -8.56
CA LEU A 305 0.59 -1.38 -9.05
C LEU A 305 0.74 -1.26 -10.57
N PHE A 306 1.50 -2.18 -11.20
CA PHE A 306 1.93 -2.05 -12.60
C PHE A 306 1.66 -3.30 -13.44
N GLY A 307 0.94 -4.29 -12.91
CA GLY A 307 0.56 -5.51 -13.63
C GLY A 307 1.74 -6.42 -13.97
N GLY A 308 2.83 -6.38 -13.19
CA GLY A 308 3.98 -7.28 -13.35
C GLY A 308 4.83 -7.01 -14.60
N THR A 309 4.64 -5.89 -15.29
CA THR A 309 5.44 -5.56 -16.49
C THR A 309 6.76 -4.93 -16.07
N ALA A 310 7.82 -5.72 -15.92
CA ALA A 310 9.18 -5.20 -15.74
C ALA A 310 9.69 -4.59 -17.06
N GLN A 311 10.04 -3.31 -17.08
CA GLN A 311 10.86 -2.73 -18.15
C GLN A 311 12.32 -2.83 -17.75
N ALA A 312 12.97 -3.96 -18.07
CA ALA A 312 14.41 -4.07 -17.95
C ALA A 312 15.06 -3.22 -19.06
N GLU A 313 15.52 -2.02 -18.75
CA GLU A 313 16.44 -1.30 -19.61
C GLU A 313 17.79 -2.06 -19.61
N GLY A 314 18.09 -2.75 -20.70
CA GLY A 314 19.46 -3.17 -21.02
C GLY A 314 19.80 -4.66 -20.98
N ALA A 315 18.87 -5.58 -20.80
CA ALA A 315 19.17 -7.01 -20.98
C ALA A 315 18.99 -7.43 -22.44
N THR A 316 20.08 -7.71 -23.14
CA THR A 316 20.06 -8.38 -24.44
C THR A 316 19.39 -9.75 -24.29
N PRO A 317 18.37 -10.11 -25.09
CA PRO A 317 17.67 -11.37 -24.92
C PRO A 317 18.58 -12.54 -25.30
N THR A 318 18.96 -13.33 -24.29
CA THR A 318 19.51 -14.66 -24.54
C THR A 318 18.33 -15.58 -24.87
N THR A 319 18.16 -15.85 -26.16
CA THR A 319 17.12 -16.73 -26.67
C THR A 319 17.36 -18.18 -26.22
N THR A 320 16.61 -18.63 -25.20
CA THR A 320 16.35 -20.05 -25.00
C THR A 320 14.92 -20.31 -25.51
N PRO A 321 14.66 -21.29 -26.38
CA PRO A 321 13.33 -21.48 -26.94
C PRO A 321 12.40 -22.06 -25.88
N GLN A 322 11.50 -21.24 -25.35
CA GLN A 322 10.35 -21.67 -24.56
C GLN A 322 9.25 -22.14 -25.50
N LYS A 323 8.71 -23.34 -25.23
CA LYS A 323 7.55 -23.90 -25.92
C LYS A 323 6.37 -22.92 -25.77
N GLU A 324 5.84 -22.47 -26.92
CA GLU A 324 4.58 -21.72 -26.98
C GLU A 324 3.44 -22.52 -26.32
N GLN A 325 2.99 -22.06 -25.16
CA GLN A 325 1.70 -22.44 -24.60
C GLN A 325 0.67 -21.42 -25.11
N LYS A 326 -0.12 -21.83 -26.11
CA LYS A 326 -1.20 -21.03 -26.67
C LYS A 326 -2.25 -20.73 -25.60
N ASN A 327 -2.28 -19.52 -25.11
CA ASN A 327 -3.39 -19.01 -24.29
C ASN A 327 -4.61 -18.71 -25.19
N SER A 328 -5.42 -19.72 -25.44
CA SER A 328 -6.67 -19.61 -26.22
C SER A 328 -7.86 -19.03 -25.45
N ALA A 329 -7.72 -18.77 -24.13
CA ALA A 329 -8.82 -18.28 -23.28
C ALA A 329 -9.07 -16.78 -23.39
N ALA A 330 -8.02 -15.94 -23.49
CA ALA A 330 -8.17 -14.47 -23.52
C ALA A 330 -8.77 -13.98 -24.85
N THR A 331 -8.37 -14.57 -26.00
CA THR A 331 -8.91 -14.21 -27.30
C THR A 331 -10.38 -14.60 -27.47
N THR A 332 -10.80 -15.69 -26.83
CA THR A 332 -12.20 -16.16 -26.88
C THR A 332 -13.12 -15.22 -26.09
N GLY A 333 -12.67 -14.68 -24.94
CA GLY A 333 -13.44 -13.72 -24.13
C GLY A 333 -13.72 -12.40 -24.86
N ILE A 334 -12.72 -11.85 -25.55
CA ILE A 334 -12.87 -10.59 -26.32
C ILE A 334 -13.83 -10.79 -27.50
N ILE A 335 -13.75 -11.92 -28.19
CA ILE A 335 -14.67 -12.24 -29.31
C ILE A 335 -16.13 -12.34 -28.82
N TRP A 336 -16.38 -12.99 -27.69
CA TRP A 336 -17.71 -13.09 -27.11
C TRP A 336 -18.29 -11.77 -26.64
N THR A 337 -17.50 -10.89 -26.06
CA THR A 337 -17.95 -9.55 -25.64
C THR A 337 -18.34 -8.67 -26.82
N VAL A 338 -17.59 -8.73 -27.93
CA VAL A 338 -17.94 -8.01 -29.17
C VAL A 338 -19.22 -8.56 -29.77
N ILE A 339 -19.41 -9.89 -29.79
CA ILE A 339 -20.64 -10.55 -30.33
C ILE A 339 -21.86 -10.15 -29.48
N ILE A 340 -21.75 -10.17 -28.16
CA ILE A 340 -22.85 -9.78 -27.26
C ILE A 340 -23.21 -8.28 -27.45
N ALA A 341 -22.24 -7.40 -27.60
CA ALA A 341 -22.48 -5.98 -27.87
C ALA A 341 -23.19 -5.75 -29.21
N LEU A 342 -22.81 -6.49 -30.26
CA LEU A 342 -23.48 -6.44 -31.57
C LEU A 342 -24.92 -6.95 -31.50
N ILE A 343 -25.18 -8.04 -30.80
CA ILE A 343 -26.53 -8.57 -30.59
C ILE A 343 -27.39 -7.55 -29.81
N ALA A 344 -26.86 -6.96 -28.77
CA ALA A 344 -27.57 -5.93 -27.98
C ALA A 344 -27.93 -4.71 -28.84
N ALA A 345 -27.04 -4.26 -29.71
CA ALA A 345 -27.25 -3.13 -30.61
C ALA A 345 -28.35 -3.46 -31.63
N VAL A 346 -28.38 -4.69 -32.17
CA VAL A 346 -29.44 -5.16 -33.09
C VAL A 346 -30.80 -5.22 -32.38
N ILE A 347 -30.86 -5.79 -31.19
CA ILE A 347 -32.10 -5.84 -30.37
C ILE A 347 -32.59 -4.43 -30.05
N TYR A 348 -31.71 -3.54 -29.63
CA TYR A 348 -32.05 -2.14 -29.37
C TYR A 348 -32.60 -1.44 -30.60
N ALA A 349 -32.00 -1.62 -31.77
CA ALA A 349 -32.48 -1.07 -33.02
C ALA A 349 -33.87 -1.59 -33.41
N PHE A 350 -34.16 -2.88 -33.18
CA PHE A 350 -35.49 -3.48 -33.40
C PHE A 350 -36.55 -2.94 -32.44
N LEU A 351 -36.21 -2.83 -31.14
CA LEU A 351 -37.12 -2.32 -30.11
C LEU A 351 -37.41 -0.82 -30.23
N SER A 352 -36.43 -0.04 -30.67
CA SER A 352 -36.54 1.43 -30.74
C SER A 352 -37.28 1.96 -31.95
N THR A 353 -37.39 1.17 -33.04
CA THR A 353 -37.95 1.65 -34.32
C THR A 353 -39.32 1.07 -34.67
N GLY A 354 -39.80 0.03 -33.99
CA GLY A 354 -41.16 -0.57 -34.25
C GLY A 354 -41.41 -1.10 -35.65
N ARG A 355 -40.47 -0.97 -36.61
CA ARG A 355 -40.55 -1.41 -37.98
C ARG A 355 -39.19 -1.92 -38.48
N GLY A 356 -39.06 -3.22 -38.68
CA GLY A 356 -37.80 -3.90 -39.04
C GLY A 356 -37.07 -3.42 -40.30
N LYS A 357 -37.77 -2.81 -41.27
CA LYS A 357 -37.12 -2.25 -42.48
C LYS A 357 -36.34 -0.96 -42.25
N GLU A 358 -36.77 -0.10 -41.32
CA GLU A 358 -36.08 1.13 -40.98
C GLU A 358 -34.83 0.84 -40.08
N ALA A 359 -34.92 -0.16 -39.21
CA ALA A 359 -33.79 -0.62 -38.41
C ALA A 359 -32.64 -1.17 -39.29
N TRP A 360 -32.98 -1.95 -40.32
CA TRP A 360 -32.01 -2.48 -41.28
C TRP A 360 -31.30 -1.39 -42.09
N ASN A 361 -32.01 -0.35 -42.46
CA ASN A 361 -31.45 0.79 -43.20
C ASN A 361 -30.53 1.67 -42.33
N LYS A 362 -30.82 1.80 -41.01
CA LYS A 362 -29.94 2.46 -40.06
C LYS A 362 -28.66 1.68 -39.81
N LEU A 363 -28.76 0.35 -39.70
CA LEU A 363 -27.58 -0.50 -39.51
C LEU A 363 -26.66 -0.46 -40.76
N LYS A 364 -27.20 -0.42 -41.98
CA LYS A 364 -26.41 -0.28 -43.20
C LYS A 364 -25.66 1.06 -43.28
N ARG A 365 -26.24 2.17 -42.81
CA ARG A 365 -25.56 3.47 -42.76
C ARG A 365 -24.45 3.49 -41.75
N GLY A 366 -24.67 2.97 -40.53
CA GLY A 366 -23.64 2.89 -39.50
C GLY A 366 -22.45 2.02 -39.89
N ALA A 367 -22.71 0.89 -40.57
CA ALA A 367 -21.64 0.01 -41.05
C ALA A 367 -20.77 0.65 -42.16
N SER A 368 -21.34 1.53 -42.99
CA SER A 368 -20.61 2.22 -44.04
C SER A 368 -19.74 3.36 -43.51
N GLU A 369 -20.09 3.95 -42.35
CA GLU A 369 -19.29 4.98 -41.66
C GLU A 369 -18.09 4.37 -40.94
N VAL A 370 -18.23 3.18 -40.38
CA VAL A 370 -17.14 2.48 -39.64
C VAL A 370 -16.11 1.85 -40.59
N THR A 371 -16.53 1.43 -41.79
CA THR A 371 -15.63 0.72 -42.77
C THR A 371 -14.95 1.67 -43.76
N GLY A 372 -15.07 3.00 -43.60
CA GLY A 372 -14.27 4.01 -44.31
C GLY A 372 -14.20 3.85 -45.83
N GLY A 373 -15.32 3.64 -46.50
CA GLY A 373 -15.41 3.90 -47.94
C GLY A 373 -14.63 3.00 -48.90
N ALA A 374 -14.23 1.80 -48.51
CA ALA A 374 -13.49 0.87 -49.37
C ALA A 374 -14.36 -0.20 -50.02
N ILE A 375 -15.32 0.17 -50.85
CA ILE A 375 -15.87 -0.72 -51.91
C ILE A 375 -16.01 0.14 -53.17
N GLY A 376 -15.09 -0.14 -54.12
CA GLY A 376 -14.93 0.60 -55.34
C GLY A 376 -16.16 0.57 -56.25
N LYS A 377 -16.40 1.69 -56.93
CA LYS A 377 -17.23 1.77 -58.10
C LYS A 377 -16.60 0.99 -59.25
N LYS A 378 -17.37 0.08 -59.83
CA LYS A 378 -17.07 -0.52 -61.12
C LYS A 378 -17.37 0.51 -62.20
N PRO A 379 -16.53 0.71 -63.27
CA PRO A 379 -16.85 1.64 -64.35
C PRO A 379 -17.99 1.03 -65.26
N GLU A 380 -18.97 1.87 -65.58
CA GLU A 380 -19.91 1.60 -66.65
C GLU A 380 -19.20 1.77 -67.99
N ASP A 381 -19.25 0.75 -68.82
CA ASP A 381 -18.89 0.80 -70.22
C ASP A 381 -19.90 1.66 -70.99
N GLU A 382 -19.38 2.72 -71.61
CA GLU A 382 -20.00 3.39 -72.76
C GLU A 382 -19.90 2.50 -73.98
N ASP A 383 -21.00 2.06 -74.51
CA ASP A 383 -21.07 1.73 -75.93
C ASP A 383 -22.47 2.08 -76.55
N ARG A 384 -22.39 3.11 -77.39
CA ARG A 384 -23.00 3.31 -78.70
C ARG A 384 -24.44 2.81 -78.98
N LYS A 385 -25.28 3.64 -79.22
CA LYS A 385 -25.67 4.25 -80.53
C LYS A 385 -26.82 5.20 -80.29
#